data_c1a4dcf203942dbac2cee8f6b1a133e1
#
_entry.id   c1a4dcf203942dbac2cee8f6b1a133e1
#
_cell.length_a   1.000
_cell.length_b   1.000
_cell.length_c   1.000
_cell.angle_alpha   90.00
_cell.angle_beta   90.00
_cell.angle_gamma   90.00
#
_symmetry.space_group_name_H-M   'P 1'
#
loop_
_entity.id
_entity.type
_entity.pdbx_description
1 polymer ?
#
loop_
_entity_poly.entity_id
_entity_poly.type
_entity_poly.pdbx_seq_one_letter_code
_entity_poly.pdbx_strand_id
1 'polypeptide(L)'
;MKKLQVLMSTYNGKKYLREQLDSILQQDCEKKELAALQLLVRDDGSTDGTQDILQEYALKYPEKIQWFQGKNCGVIQSFFELLKKAGKADYYAFSDQDDCWMAEKMSCAVQVMERKGKNIPFLYCCRPKLVDAELNSIPSVTKRSPMRPSFGNALIENIVTGCTAVLNDALRTLLVFRFPKFTVMHDRWFYLVASCFGKVYYDETPHICYRQHSGNVVGINSGRWKEFCERLRLFFGKRHDISRQAEEFIKIFGKLSSRDDLRKYEGNAHVAACLRLAKELASGKRAFSKRLHLVRSRKLYRQRKMDDFIFQWILLSGIY
;
A
#
# COMPACT_ATOMS: atom_id res chain seq x y z
N MET A 1 -1.59 2.85 26.57
CA MET A 1 -0.87 2.27 25.42
C MET A 1 -1.82 2.22 24.24
N LYS A 2 -1.38 2.55 23.01
CA LYS A 2 -2.17 2.47 21.78
C LYS A 2 -2.43 1.02 21.40
N LYS A 3 -3.45 0.77 20.58
CA LYS A 3 -3.70 -0.55 19.98
C LYS A 3 -3.19 -0.58 18.54
N LEU A 4 -2.35 -1.54 18.22
CA LEU A 4 -1.81 -1.78 16.89
C LEU A 4 -2.22 -3.18 16.43
N GLN A 5 -2.92 -3.26 15.31
CA GLN A 5 -3.28 -4.53 14.70
C GLN A 5 -2.48 -4.77 13.42
N VAL A 6 -1.72 -5.84 13.39
CA VAL A 6 -1.05 -6.32 12.18
C VAL A 6 -2.02 -7.20 11.41
N LEU A 7 -2.13 -6.95 10.11
CA LEU A 7 -3.00 -7.67 9.18
C LEU A 7 -2.10 -8.44 8.19
N MET A 8 -2.09 -9.76 8.30
CA MET A 8 -1.26 -10.64 7.46
C MET A 8 -2.14 -11.46 6.54
N SER A 9 -1.80 -11.50 5.26
CA SER A 9 -2.37 -12.43 4.30
C SER A 9 -1.39 -13.54 3.97
N THR A 10 -1.83 -14.81 4.02
CA THR A 10 -1.01 -15.97 3.69
C THR A 10 -1.65 -16.81 2.59
N TYR A 11 -0.82 -17.36 1.71
CA TYR A 11 -1.19 -18.37 0.71
C TYR A 11 0.03 -19.20 0.34
N ASN A 12 0.04 -20.50 0.71
CA ASN A 12 1.16 -21.42 0.50
C ASN A 12 2.51 -20.83 0.98
N GLY A 13 2.51 -20.33 2.23
CA GLY A 13 3.62 -19.57 2.82
C GLY A 13 4.51 -20.36 3.75
N LYS A 14 4.33 -21.68 3.89
CA LYS A 14 4.99 -22.54 4.88
C LYS A 14 6.49 -22.26 5.03
N LYS A 15 7.17 -21.96 3.90
CA LYS A 15 8.63 -21.83 3.87
C LYS A 15 9.18 -20.72 4.76
N TYR A 16 8.52 -19.56 4.79
CA TYR A 16 9.04 -18.34 5.43
C TYR A 16 8.17 -17.84 6.59
N LEU A 17 6.96 -18.42 6.76
CA LEU A 17 5.95 -17.89 7.67
C LEU A 17 6.43 -17.85 9.13
N ARG A 18 7.19 -18.85 9.60
CA ARG A 18 7.71 -18.87 10.99
C ARG A 18 8.62 -17.68 11.26
N GLU A 19 9.57 -17.42 10.37
CA GLU A 19 10.50 -16.31 10.50
C GLU A 19 9.78 -14.96 10.50
N GLN A 20 8.77 -14.81 9.63
CA GLN A 20 7.95 -13.60 9.58
C GLN A 20 7.12 -13.42 10.86
N LEU A 21 6.47 -14.47 11.39
CA LEU A 21 5.72 -14.41 12.64
C LEU A 21 6.62 -14.05 13.83
N ASP A 22 7.79 -14.66 13.91
CA ASP A 22 8.76 -14.36 14.98
C ASP A 22 9.23 -12.91 14.92
N SER A 23 9.50 -12.37 13.72
CA SER A 23 9.92 -10.98 13.54
C SER A 23 8.84 -9.96 13.96
N ILE A 24 7.55 -10.31 13.77
CA ILE A 24 6.42 -9.50 14.23
C ILE A 24 6.28 -9.57 15.77
N LEU A 25 6.41 -10.74 16.35
CA LEU A 25 6.32 -10.92 17.80
C LEU A 25 7.47 -10.25 18.56
N GLN A 26 8.62 -10.04 17.91
CA GLN A 26 9.81 -9.39 18.47
C GLN A 26 9.80 -7.86 18.37
N GLN A 27 8.70 -7.24 17.91
CA GLN A 27 8.62 -5.78 17.81
C GLN A 27 8.77 -5.11 19.17
N ASP A 28 9.52 -4.00 19.21
CA ASP A 28 9.88 -3.30 20.44
C ASP A 28 8.83 -2.27 20.91
N CYS A 29 7.74 -2.10 20.18
CA CYS A 29 6.70 -1.10 20.47
C CYS A 29 5.99 -1.34 21.83
N GLU A 30 5.86 -2.57 22.29
CA GLU A 30 5.32 -2.89 23.62
C GLU A 30 6.35 -2.57 24.71
N LYS A 31 7.62 -2.96 24.55
CA LYS A 31 8.71 -2.66 25.47
C LYS A 31 8.92 -1.15 25.66
N LYS A 32 8.64 -0.37 24.62
CA LYS A 32 8.69 1.09 24.63
C LYS A 32 7.36 1.75 25.07
N GLU A 33 6.39 0.96 25.53
CA GLU A 33 5.06 1.41 25.99
C GLU A 33 4.29 2.25 24.96
N LEU A 34 4.60 2.10 23.67
CA LEU A 34 3.98 2.87 22.59
C LEU A 34 2.66 2.25 22.14
N ALA A 35 2.66 0.95 21.85
CA ALA A 35 1.48 0.25 21.37
C ALA A 35 1.48 -1.23 21.77
N ALA A 36 0.30 -1.77 22.11
CA ALA A 36 0.05 -3.20 22.24
C ALA A 36 -0.21 -3.78 20.85
N LEU A 37 0.53 -4.84 20.49
CA LEU A 37 0.49 -5.46 19.18
C LEU A 37 -0.39 -6.71 19.19
N GLN A 38 -1.33 -6.78 18.26
CA GLN A 38 -2.10 -7.99 17.94
C GLN A 38 -1.97 -8.30 16.46
N LEU A 39 -1.95 -9.58 16.10
CA LEU A 39 -1.85 -10.08 14.75
C LEU A 39 -3.15 -10.79 14.34
N LEU A 40 -3.75 -10.35 13.25
CA LEU A 40 -4.86 -11.02 12.58
C LEU A 40 -4.38 -11.57 11.24
N VAL A 41 -4.42 -12.89 11.09
CA VAL A 41 -3.99 -13.58 9.86
C VAL A 41 -5.20 -14.11 9.10
N ARG A 42 -5.24 -13.89 7.80
CA ARG A 42 -6.14 -14.55 6.88
C ARG A 42 -5.35 -15.52 6.00
N ASP A 43 -5.68 -16.79 6.10
CA ASP A 43 -5.19 -17.79 5.15
C ASP A 43 -6.10 -17.85 3.93
N ASP A 44 -5.54 -17.60 2.75
CA ASP A 44 -6.27 -17.53 1.48
C ASP A 44 -6.44 -18.93 0.82
N GLY A 45 -6.59 -19.97 1.64
CA GLY A 45 -6.83 -21.34 1.19
C GLY A 45 -5.55 -22.12 0.88
N SER A 46 -4.56 -22.07 1.75
CA SER A 46 -3.30 -22.81 1.61
C SER A 46 -3.48 -24.32 1.68
N THR A 47 -2.58 -25.06 1.02
CA THR A 47 -2.56 -26.51 0.96
C THR A 47 -1.19 -27.13 1.29
N ASP A 48 -0.23 -26.30 1.74
CA ASP A 48 1.17 -26.70 1.94
C ASP A 48 1.55 -26.93 3.40
N GLY A 49 0.59 -26.85 4.36
CA GLY A 49 0.84 -26.91 5.79
C GLY A 49 1.04 -25.54 6.44
N THR A 50 0.76 -24.42 5.74
CA THR A 50 0.71 -23.06 6.32
C THR A 50 -0.23 -22.99 7.50
N GLN A 51 -1.41 -23.64 7.43
CA GLN A 51 -2.42 -23.63 8.49
C GLN A 51 -1.96 -24.29 9.77
N ASP A 52 -1.15 -25.35 9.69
CA ASP A 52 -0.60 -26.04 10.86
C ASP A 52 0.31 -25.08 11.65
N ILE A 53 1.12 -24.28 10.95
CA ILE A 53 1.97 -23.26 11.56
C ILE A 53 1.13 -22.17 12.22
N LEU A 54 0.08 -21.69 11.56
CA LEU A 54 -0.81 -20.68 12.13
C LEU A 54 -1.50 -21.18 13.38
N GLN A 55 -1.96 -22.43 13.38
CA GLN A 55 -2.59 -23.06 14.54
C GLN A 55 -1.61 -23.21 15.72
N GLU A 56 -0.38 -23.65 15.44
CA GLU A 56 0.68 -23.76 16.45
C GLU A 56 0.95 -22.41 17.12
N TYR A 57 1.13 -21.34 16.31
CA TYR A 57 1.41 -20.01 16.84
C TYR A 57 0.21 -19.40 17.57
N ALA A 58 -1.01 -19.62 17.12
CA ALA A 58 -2.21 -19.16 17.81
C ALA A 58 -2.39 -19.85 19.18
N LEU A 59 -2.08 -21.13 19.30
CA LEU A 59 -2.08 -21.84 20.58
C LEU A 59 -0.97 -21.35 21.52
N LYS A 60 0.21 -21.03 20.98
CA LYS A 60 1.34 -20.54 21.77
C LYS A 60 1.16 -19.08 22.24
N TYR A 61 0.47 -18.27 21.45
CA TYR A 61 0.27 -16.83 21.70
C TYR A 61 -1.21 -16.42 21.57
N PRO A 62 -2.14 -16.99 22.37
CA PRO A 62 -3.58 -16.83 22.18
C PRO A 62 -4.08 -15.40 22.32
N GLU A 63 -3.38 -14.56 23.14
CA GLU A 63 -3.74 -13.15 23.33
C GLU A 63 -3.21 -12.24 22.21
N LYS A 64 -2.26 -12.73 21.38
CA LYS A 64 -1.58 -11.93 20.35
C LYS A 64 -1.97 -12.31 18.95
N ILE A 65 -2.23 -13.60 18.67
CA ILE A 65 -2.44 -14.11 17.31
C ILE A 65 -3.83 -14.70 17.19
N GLN A 66 -4.56 -14.19 16.21
CA GLN A 66 -5.82 -14.74 15.72
C GLN A 66 -5.69 -15.00 14.23
N TRP A 67 -6.26 -16.10 13.77
CA TRP A 67 -6.29 -16.40 12.35
C TRP A 67 -7.63 -17.01 11.90
N PHE A 68 -7.89 -16.94 10.61
CA PHE A 68 -9.05 -17.59 9.98
C PHE A 68 -8.73 -17.95 8.54
N GLN A 69 -9.38 -19.02 8.08
CA GLN A 69 -9.30 -19.47 6.70
C GLN A 69 -10.39 -18.82 5.85
N GLY A 70 -10.06 -18.48 4.59
CA GLY A 70 -10.99 -18.07 3.56
C GLY A 70 -10.80 -18.87 2.27
N LYS A 71 -11.75 -18.77 1.35
CA LYS A 71 -11.53 -19.23 -0.04
C LYS A 71 -10.50 -18.34 -0.69
N ASN A 72 -9.67 -18.91 -1.58
CA ASN A 72 -8.71 -18.14 -2.36
C ASN A 72 -9.41 -17.04 -3.16
N CYS A 73 -9.07 -15.80 -2.88
CA CYS A 73 -9.60 -14.61 -3.55
C CYS A 73 -8.51 -13.67 -4.06
N GLY A 74 -7.25 -14.06 -3.88
CA GLY A 74 -6.07 -13.31 -4.28
C GLY A 74 -5.71 -12.18 -3.31
N VAL A 75 -4.46 -11.70 -3.42
CA VAL A 75 -3.82 -10.79 -2.47
C VAL A 75 -4.63 -9.51 -2.20
N ILE A 76 -5.19 -8.88 -3.22
CA ILE A 76 -5.93 -7.62 -3.09
C ILE A 76 -7.17 -7.81 -2.22
N GLN A 77 -7.99 -8.80 -2.56
CA GLN A 77 -9.24 -9.06 -1.85
C GLN A 77 -8.97 -9.60 -0.46
N SER A 78 -7.93 -10.42 -0.29
CA SER A 78 -7.50 -10.94 1.01
C SER A 78 -7.19 -9.81 2.00
N PHE A 79 -6.44 -8.78 1.59
CA PHE A 79 -6.18 -7.61 2.43
C PHE A 79 -7.42 -6.75 2.69
N PHE A 80 -8.34 -6.64 1.74
CA PHE A 80 -9.60 -5.94 1.98
C PHE A 80 -10.48 -6.68 2.99
N GLU A 81 -10.56 -8.01 2.92
CA GLU A 81 -11.30 -8.82 3.91
C GLU A 81 -10.66 -8.72 5.31
N LEU A 82 -9.31 -8.73 5.39
CA LEU A 82 -8.59 -8.48 6.64
C LEU A 82 -8.94 -7.12 7.23
N LEU A 83 -8.85 -6.06 6.43
CA LEU A 83 -9.14 -4.70 6.88
C LEU A 83 -10.59 -4.51 7.32
N LYS A 84 -11.54 -5.20 6.67
CA LYS A 84 -12.96 -5.23 7.04
C LYS A 84 -13.17 -5.98 8.36
N LYS A 85 -12.51 -7.12 8.55
CA LYS A 85 -12.65 -7.97 9.74
C LYS A 85 -11.86 -7.47 10.94
N ALA A 86 -10.88 -6.60 10.70
CA ALA A 86 -10.04 -6.00 11.74
C ALA A 86 -10.88 -5.34 12.84
N GLY A 87 -10.52 -5.61 14.09
CA GLY A 87 -11.09 -4.96 15.26
C GLY A 87 -10.79 -3.46 15.30
N LYS A 88 -11.36 -2.75 16.27
CA LYS A 88 -11.03 -1.35 16.49
C LYS A 88 -9.63 -1.21 17.11
N ALA A 89 -8.73 -0.57 16.40
CA ALA A 89 -7.36 -0.24 16.84
C ALA A 89 -7.01 1.20 16.47
N ASP A 90 -5.94 1.74 17.06
CA ASP A 90 -5.43 3.07 16.68
C ASP A 90 -4.66 3.00 15.35
N TYR A 91 -3.98 1.87 15.10
CA TYR A 91 -3.14 1.64 13.93
C TYR A 91 -3.33 0.25 13.32
N TYR A 92 -3.16 0.17 12.00
CA TYR A 92 -3.26 -1.07 11.22
C TYR A 92 -2.04 -1.18 10.32
N ALA A 93 -1.20 -2.19 10.56
CA ALA A 93 -0.02 -2.49 9.75
C ALA A 93 -0.28 -3.69 8.85
N PHE A 94 0.30 -3.70 7.64
CA PHE A 94 0.15 -4.79 6.68
C PHE A 94 1.41 -5.64 6.61
N SER A 95 1.23 -6.94 6.45
CA SER A 95 2.32 -7.90 6.38
C SER A 95 2.08 -8.94 5.29
N ASP A 96 3.07 -9.15 4.46
CA ASP A 96 3.19 -10.35 3.65
C ASP A 96 3.75 -11.49 4.52
N GLN A 97 3.72 -12.73 4.00
CA GLN A 97 4.06 -13.95 4.78
C GLN A 97 5.55 -14.31 4.78
N ASP A 98 6.37 -13.62 3.98
CA ASP A 98 7.69 -14.06 3.52
C ASP A 98 8.81 -13.03 3.75
N ASP A 99 8.51 -11.94 4.43
CA ASP A 99 9.47 -10.89 4.80
C ASP A 99 10.12 -11.15 6.17
N CYS A 100 10.94 -10.19 6.64
CA CYS A 100 11.43 -10.15 8.02
C CYS A 100 11.44 -8.70 8.51
N TRP A 101 10.71 -8.42 9.60
CA TRP A 101 10.62 -7.07 10.16
C TRP A 101 11.79 -6.76 11.08
N MET A 102 12.36 -5.55 10.96
CA MET A 102 13.31 -5.04 11.94
C MET A 102 12.58 -4.68 13.24
N ALA A 103 13.22 -4.87 14.38
CA ALA A 103 12.58 -4.76 15.70
C ALA A 103 11.88 -3.42 15.95
N GLU A 104 12.41 -2.34 15.41
CA GLU A 104 11.92 -0.97 15.60
C GLU A 104 10.84 -0.54 14.58
N LYS A 105 10.44 -1.39 13.63
CA LYS A 105 9.51 -1.01 12.56
C LYS A 105 8.23 -0.38 13.10
N MET A 106 7.58 -1.01 14.08
CA MET A 106 6.32 -0.51 14.61
C MET A 106 6.51 0.69 15.53
N SER A 107 7.55 0.71 16.35
CA SER A 107 7.82 1.87 17.20
C SER A 107 8.14 3.14 16.39
N CYS A 108 8.92 3.03 15.30
CA CYS A 108 9.18 4.15 14.39
C CYS A 108 7.89 4.66 13.72
N ALA A 109 7.08 3.75 13.19
CA ALA A 109 5.81 4.11 12.56
C ALA A 109 4.86 4.83 13.54
N VAL A 110 4.63 4.28 14.74
CA VAL A 110 3.76 4.86 15.76
C VAL A 110 4.24 6.25 16.19
N GLN A 111 5.54 6.42 16.45
CA GLN A 111 6.10 7.72 16.82
C GLN A 111 5.90 8.80 15.74
N VAL A 112 6.08 8.45 14.47
CA VAL A 112 5.82 9.37 13.36
C VAL A 112 4.33 9.72 13.29
N MET A 113 3.45 8.73 13.41
CA MET A 113 2.00 8.92 13.31
C MET A 113 1.45 9.76 14.47
N GLU A 114 1.94 9.57 15.69
CA GLU A 114 1.57 10.40 16.85
C GLU A 114 2.00 11.87 16.66
N ARG A 115 3.16 12.10 16.06
CA ARG A 115 3.65 13.47 15.83
C ARG A 115 3.00 14.16 14.64
N LYS A 116 2.70 13.45 13.56
CA LYS A 116 2.34 14.03 12.26
C LYS A 116 0.93 13.69 11.78
N GLY A 117 0.32 12.62 12.31
CA GLY A 117 -0.92 12.04 11.81
C GLY A 117 -2.14 12.22 12.70
N LYS A 118 -2.02 12.97 13.80
CA LYS A 118 -3.09 13.13 14.78
C LYS A 118 -4.33 13.81 14.16
N ASN A 119 -5.48 13.16 14.30
CA ASN A 119 -6.80 13.66 13.87
C ASN A 119 -7.04 13.77 12.34
N ILE A 120 -6.12 13.30 11.49
CA ILE A 120 -6.32 13.27 10.04
C ILE A 120 -6.08 11.86 9.50
N PRO A 121 -6.68 11.45 8.38
CA PRO A 121 -6.30 10.21 7.70
C PRO A 121 -4.80 10.20 7.40
N PHE A 122 -4.10 9.15 7.85
CA PHE A 122 -2.65 9.11 7.74
C PHE A 122 -2.16 7.74 7.31
N LEU A 123 -1.26 7.74 6.33
CA LEU A 123 -0.54 6.58 5.84
C LEU A 123 0.96 6.79 6.09
N TYR A 124 1.54 5.93 6.90
CA TYR A 124 2.99 5.75 6.99
C TYR A 124 3.42 4.60 6.08
N CYS A 125 4.55 4.76 5.41
CA CYS A 125 5.26 3.66 4.75
C CYS A 125 6.76 3.92 4.80
N CYS A 126 7.56 2.87 4.68
CA CYS A 126 9.02 3.00 4.68
C CYS A 126 9.65 2.39 3.43
N ARG A 127 10.91 2.72 3.19
CA ARG A 127 11.70 2.05 2.18
C ARG A 127 11.91 0.59 2.57
N PRO A 128 11.66 -0.41 1.70
CA PRO A 128 12.06 -1.78 1.95
C PRO A 128 13.58 -1.95 1.71
N LYS A 129 14.24 -2.73 2.55
CA LYS A 129 15.59 -3.27 2.31
C LYS A 129 15.43 -4.56 1.51
N LEU A 130 15.94 -4.58 0.28
CA LEU A 130 15.86 -5.77 -0.56
C LEU A 130 16.85 -6.83 -0.09
N VAL A 131 16.37 -8.06 0.07
CA VAL A 131 17.18 -9.21 0.48
C VAL A 131 16.84 -10.44 -0.38
N ASP A 132 17.78 -11.38 -0.48
CA ASP A 132 17.55 -12.68 -1.12
C ASP A 132 16.77 -13.65 -0.21
N ALA A 133 16.65 -14.90 -0.62
CA ALA A 133 15.94 -15.94 0.13
C ALA A 133 16.55 -16.20 1.53
N GLU A 134 17.84 -15.97 1.68
CA GLU A 134 18.65 -16.18 2.90
C GLU A 134 18.86 -14.89 3.71
N LEU A 135 18.13 -13.81 3.41
CA LEU A 135 18.22 -12.48 4.04
C LEU A 135 19.54 -11.73 3.77
N ASN A 136 20.35 -12.13 2.80
CA ASN A 136 21.51 -11.36 2.39
C ASN A 136 21.06 -10.11 1.60
N SER A 137 21.72 -8.97 1.85
CA SER A 137 21.35 -7.71 1.20
C SER A 137 21.61 -7.75 -0.32
N ILE A 138 20.58 -7.41 -1.09
CA ILE A 138 20.70 -7.19 -2.53
C ILE A 138 21.08 -5.72 -2.76
N PRO A 139 22.23 -5.43 -3.41
CA PRO A 139 22.66 -4.05 -3.67
C PRO A 139 21.62 -3.29 -4.48
N SER A 140 21.18 -2.13 -3.99
CA SER A 140 20.35 -1.22 -4.77
C SER A 140 21.23 -0.45 -5.76
N VAL A 141 21.05 -0.67 -7.05
CA VAL A 141 21.88 -0.11 -8.15
C VAL A 141 21.65 1.39 -8.35
N THR A 142 20.68 2.02 -7.70
CA THR A 142 20.33 3.42 -7.95
C THR A 142 20.22 4.24 -6.68
N LYS A 143 21.01 5.34 -6.59
CA LYS A 143 20.72 6.47 -5.70
C LYS A 143 19.31 6.98 -6.05
N ARG A 144 18.36 6.82 -5.17
CA ARG A 144 17.00 7.37 -5.34
C ARG A 144 16.94 8.74 -4.67
N SER A 145 16.38 9.72 -5.36
CA SER A 145 15.97 10.97 -4.73
C SER A 145 14.89 10.71 -3.68
N PRO A 146 14.76 11.56 -2.65
CA PRO A 146 13.68 11.45 -1.68
C PRO A 146 12.32 11.36 -2.36
N MET A 147 11.45 10.48 -1.86
CA MET A 147 10.11 10.30 -2.41
C MET A 147 9.24 11.53 -2.11
N ARG A 148 8.43 11.92 -3.07
CA ARG A 148 7.51 13.06 -3.00
C ARG A 148 6.07 12.56 -3.12
N PRO A 149 5.44 12.15 -1.99
CA PRO A 149 4.06 11.70 -2.02
C PRO A 149 3.12 12.84 -2.43
N SER A 150 2.17 12.55 -3.33
CA SER A 150 1.09 13.47 -3.68
C SER A 150 -0.06 12.71 -4.33
N PHE A 151 -1.24 13.31 -4.39
CA PHE A 151 -2.38 12.72 -5.06
C PHE A 151 -2.13 12.50 -6.56
N GLY A 152 -1.47 13.45 -7.22
CA GLY A 152 -1.15 13.32 -8.65
C GLY A 152 -0.15 12.19 -8.93
N ASN A 153 0.83 11.96 -8.02
CA ASN A 153 1.70 10.80 -8.11
C ASN A 153 0.92 9.49 -7.84
N ALA A 154 0.06 9.45 -6.82
CA ALA A 154 -0.74 8.27 -6.45
C ALA A 154 -1.67 7.80 -7.58
N LEU A 155 -2.20 8.73 -8.39
CA LEU A 155 -3.02 8.40 -9.56
C LEU A 155 -2.26 7.55 -10.60
N ILE A 156 -0.94 7.75 -10.74
CA ILE A 156 -0.18 7.19 -11.84
C ILE A 156 0.94 6.24 -11.43
N GLU A 157 1.40 6.32 -10.18
CA GLU A 157 2.49 5.50 -9.65
C GLU A 157 2.20 5.06 -8.22
N ASN A 158 2.60 3.86 -7.85
CA ASN A 158 2.60 3.41 -6.48
C ASN A 158 4.01 3.50 -5.90
N ILE A 159 4.16 4.26 -4.81
CA ILE A 159 5.41 4.34 -4.05
C ILE A 159 5.34 3.56 -2.73
N VAL A 160 4.15 3.09 -2.38
CA VAL A 160 3.91 2.33 -1.16
C VAL A 160 4.09 0.85 -1.45
N THR A 161 4.96 0.18 -0.71
CA THR A 161 5.03 -1.28 -0.71
C THR A 161 4.13 -1.79 0.41
N GLY A 162 3.17 -2.66 0.09
CA GLY A 162 2.10 -3.08 0.99
C GLY A 162 2.57 -3.47 2.39
N CYS A 163 3.57 -4.35 2.48
CA CYS A 163 4.16 -4.81 3.75
C CYS A 163 4.88 -3.72 4.57
N THR A 164 5.06 -2.50 4.02
CA THR A 164 5.62 -1.35 4.75
C THR A 164 4.54 -0.40 5.27
N ALA A 165 3.29 -0.57 4.85
CA ALA A 165 2.21 0.35 5.11
C ALA A 165 1.66 0.23 6.54
N VAL A 166 1.43 1.38 7.18
CA VAL A 166 0.70 1.49 8.45
C VAL A 166 -0.33 2.61 8.33
N LEU A 167 -1.58 2.30 8.65
CA LEU A 167 -2.72 3.23 8.61
C LEU A 167 -3.14 3.61 10.02
N ASN A 168 -3.68 4.83 10.20
CA ASN A 168 -4.46 5.12 11.40
C ASN A 168 -5.96 4.81 11.19
N ASP A 169 -6.73 4.81 12.29
CA ASP A 169 -8.16 4.48 12.27
C ASP A 169 -8.98 5.46 11.38
N ALA A 170 -8.57 6.73 11.31
CA ALA A 170 -9.22 7.71 10.46
C ALA A 170 -9.12 7.35 8.96
N LEU A 171 -7.96 6.83 8.51
CA LEU A 171 -7.80 6.36 7.14
C LEU A 171 -8.54 5.03 6.91
N ARG A 172 -8.42 4.08 7.85
CA ARG A 172 -9.17 2.82 7.78
C ARG A 172 -10.67 3.05 7.59
N THR A 173 -11.26 3.95 8.36
CA THR A 173 -12.69 4.29 8.28
C THR A 173 -13.10 4.69 6.85
N LEU A 174 -12.28 5.49 6.16
CA LEU A 174 -12.53 5.86 4.76
C LEU A 174 -12.42 4.67 3.80
N LEU A 175 -11.48 3.74 4.08
CA LEU A 175 -11.22 2.59 3.21
C LEU A 175 -12.28 1.51 3.32
N VAL A 176 -12.72 1.17 4.54
CA VAL A 176 -13.66 0.05 4.77
C VAL A 176 -15.10 0.38 4.40
N PHE A 177 -15.44 1.65 4.26
CA PHE A 177 -16.79 2.04 3.89
C PHE A 177 -17.22 1.45 2.55
N ARG A 178 -16.36 1.51 1.54
CA ARG A 178 -16.59 0.94 0.23
C ARG A 178 -15.28 0.61 -0.46
N PHE A 179 -15.00 -0.69 -0.60
CA PHE A 179 -13.86 -1.14 -1.39
C PHE A 179 -14.11 -0.91 -2.89
N PRO A 180 -13.05 -0.61 -3.65
CA PRO A 180 -13.15 -0.43 -5.08
C PRO A 180 -13.49 -1.76 -5.77
N LYS A 181 -14.30 -1.71 -6.81
CA LYS A 181 -14.50 -2.87 -7.70
C LYS A 181 -13.27 -3.16 -8.55
N PHE A 182 -12.42 -2.16 -8.73
CA PHE A 182 -11.14 -2.27 -9.42
C PHE A 182 -10.07 -1.45 -8.71
N THR A 183 -8.95 -2.08 -8.46
CA THR A 183 -7.69 -1.43 -8.12
C THR A 183 -6.53 -2.29 -8.63
N VAL A 184 -5.42 -1.64 -8.96
CA VAL A 184 -4.21 -2.35 -9.42
C VAL A 184 -3.59 -3.16 -8.29
N MET A 185 -3.54 -2.57 -7.07
CA MET A 185 -3.09 -3.20 -5.83
C MET A 185 -3.78 -2.50 -4.64
N HIS A 186 -3.91 -3.22 -3.51
CA HIS A 186 -4.53 -2.69 -2.29
C HIS A 186 -3.78 -1.48 -1.72
N ASP A 187 -2.46 -1.53 -1.66
CA ASP A 187 -1.57 -0.48 -1.16
C ASP A 187 -1.62 0.79 -2.03
N ARG A 188 -1.75 0.65 -3.35
CA ARG A 188 -1.97 1.77 -4.25
C ARG A 188 -3.30 2.47 -3.97
N TRP A 189 -4.34 1.70 -3.63
CA TRP A 189 -5.62 2.27 -3.22
C TRP A 189 -5.49 3.05 -1.91
N PHE A 190 -4.79 2.50 -0.92
CA PHE A 190 -4.51 3.18 0.34
C PHE A 190 -3.76 4.50 0.12
N TYR A 191 -2.74 4.46 -0.73
CA TYR A 191 -1.95 5.64 -1.08
C TYR A 191 -2.82 6.71 -1.75
N LEU A 192 -3.69 6.33 -2.67
CA LEU A 192 -4.58 7.23 -3.38
C LEU A 192 -5.57 7.92 -2.42
N VAL A 193 -6.23 7.16 -1.54
CA VAL A 193 -7.20 7.70 -0.57
C VAL A 193 -6.49 8.59 0.46
N ALA A 194 -5.36 8.14 1.02
CA ALA A 194 -4.59 8.92 1.98
C ALA A 194 -4.09 10.25 1.40
N SER A 195 -3.65 10.25 0.14
CA SER A 195 -3.16 11.45 -0.55
C SER A 195 -4.25 12.47 -0.83
N CYS A 196 -5.52 12.05 -0.95
CA CYS A 196 -6.65 12.93 -1.16
C CYS A 196 -7.20 13.52 0.15
N PHE A 197 -7.40 12.68 1.15
CA PHE A 197 -8.15 13.03 2.36
C PHE A 197 -7.28 13.30 3.58
N GLY A 198 -5.97 13.10 3.49
CA GLY A 198 -5.07 13.21 4.62
C GLY A 198 -3.62 13.44 4.23
N LYS A 199 -2.72 12.67 4.85
CA LYS A 199 -1.27 12.75 4.61
C LYS A 199 -0.66 11.37 4.38
N VAL A 200 0.39 11.35 3.58
CA VAL A 200 1.28 10.21 3.40
C VAL A 200 2.68 10.61 3.85
N TYR A 201 3.29 9.78 4.69
CA TYR A 201 4.68 9.93 5.10
C TYR A 201 5.48 8.74 4.60
N TYR A 202 6.46 9.02 3.76
CA TYR A 202 7.42 8.04 3.28
C TYR A 202 8.71 8.17 4.08
N ASP A 203 9.05 7.11 4.83
CA ASP A 203 10.30 7.02 5.57
C ASP A 203 11.40 6.45 4.66
N GLU A 204 12.47 7.20 4.49
CA GLU A 204 13.60 6.77 3.67
C GLU A 204 14.46 5.71 4.38
N THR A 205 14.27 5.54 5.70
CA THR A 205 14.97 4.52 6.50
C THR A 205 14.27 3.17 6.32
N PRO A 206 15.00 2.11 5.97
CA PRO A 206 14.43 0.77 5.92
C PRO A 206 14.14 0.23 7.31
N HIS A 207 12.96 -0.38 7.48
CA HIS A 207 12.55 -1.06 8.71
C HIS A 207 12.03 -2.50 8.44
N ILE A 208 12.24 -2.99 7.23
CA ILE A 208 11.84 -4.33 6.80
C ILE A 208 12.84 -4.90 5.80
N CYS A 209 13.21 -6.14 5.97
CA CYS A 209 13.89 -6.95 4.95
C CYS A 209 12.83 -7.54 4.02
N TYR A 210 12.71 -6.97 2.82
CA TYR A 210 11.77 -7.39 1.79
C TYR A 210 12.41 -8.49 0.94
N ARG A 211 11.93 -9.71 1.11
CA ARG A 211 12.51 -10.90 0.50
C ARG A 211 12.18 -11.00 -0.98
N GLN A 212 13.19 -11.31 -1.78
CA GLN A 212 13.06 -11.54 -3.22
C GLN A 212 13.27 -13.03 -3.52
N HIS A 213 12.22 -13.67 -4.04
CA HIS A 213 12.26 -15.07 -4.49
C HIS A 213 11.30 -15.26 -5.67
N SER A 214 11.35 -16.42 -6.32
CA SER A 214 10.56 -16.71 -7.53
C SER A 214 9.04 -16.69 -7.35
N GLY A 215 8.56 -16.76 -6.11
CA GLY A 215 7.13 -16.73 -5.77
C GLY A 215 6.56 -15.32 -5.52
N ASN A 216 7.36 -14.24 -5.58
CA ASN A 216 6.86 -12.89 -5.33
C ASN A 216 5.91 -12.44 -6.43
N VAL A 217 4.76 -11.83 -6.04
CA VAL A 217 3.80 -11.23 -6.97
C VAL A 217 4.43 -10.06 -7.74
N VAL A 218 5.36 -9.34 -7.10
CA VAL A 218 6.13 -8.24 -7.70
C VAL A 218 7.61 -8.47 -7.40
N GLY A 219 8.38 -8.97 -8.38
CA GLY A 219 9.83 -9.13 -8.28
C GLY A 219 10.60 -7.95 -8.88
N ILE A 220 11.85 -7.75 -8.44
CA ILE A 220 12.76 -6.76 -9.03
C ILE A 220 13.78 -7.49 -9.90
N ASN A 221 13.70 -7.27 -11.22
CA ASN A 221 14.64 -7.86 -12.18
C ASN A 221 15.94 -7.04 -12.31
N SER A 222 17.08 -7.73 -12.33
CA SER A 222 18.42 -7.15 -12.51
C SER A 222 18.78 -7.04 -14.00
N GLY A 223 18.80 -5.79 -14.52
CA GLY A 223 19.30 -5.49 -15.86
C GLY A 223 18.59 -4.29 -16.51
N ARG A 224 19.33 -3.18 -16.77
CA ARG A 224 18.75 -1.91 -17.27
C ARG A 224 17.88 -2.07 -18.53
N TRP A 225 18.28 -2.88 -19.49
CA TRP A 225 17.53 -3.12 -20.73
C TRP A 225 16.34 -4.05 -20.54
N LYS A 226 16.50 -5.13 -19.78
CA LYS A 226 15.40 -6.02 -19.40
C LYS A 226 14.35 -5.26 -18.60
N GLU A 227 14.76 -4.50 -17.60
CA GLU A 227 13.91 -3.64 -16.78
C GLU A 227 13.14 -2.62 -17.64
N PHE A 228 13.78 -2.02 -18.65
CA PHE A 228 13.13 -1.10 -19.58
C PHE A 228 12.11 -1.80 -20.49
N CYS A 229 12.47 -2.94 -21.09
CA CYS A 229 11.56 -3.72 -21.95
C CYS A 229 10.38 -4.30 -21.17
N GLU A 230 10.61 -4.80 -19.95
CA GLU A 230 9.53 -5.29 -19.08
C GLU A 230 8.62 -4.16 -18.61
N ARG A 231 9.17 -2.98 -18.29
CA ARG A 231 8.38 -1.78 -17.98
C ARG A 231 7.51 -1.36 -19.16
N LEU A 232 8.04 -1.36 -20.36
CA LEU A 232 7.26 -1.10 -21.57
C LEU A 232 6.20 -2.19 -21.78
N ARG A 233 6.55 -3.47 -21.62
CA ARG A 233 5.61 -4.59 -21.76
C ARG A 233 4.50 -4.55 -20.72
N LEU A 234 4.84 -4.28 -19.45
CA LEU A 234 3.86 -4.10 -18.37
C LEU A 234 2.99 -2.87 -18.63
N PHE A 235 3.58 -1.82 -19.20
CA PHE A 235 2.87 -0.61 -19.55
C PHE A 235 1.86 -0.85 -20.69
N PHE A 236 2.27 -1.51 -21.76
CA PHE A 236 1.38 -1.83 -22.88
C PHE A 236 0.39 -2.95 -22.54
N GLY A 237 0.73 -3.86 -21.66
CA GLY A 237 -0.16 -4.94 -21.20
C GLY A 237 -1.26 -4.49 -20.25
N LYS A 238 -1.03 -3.40 -19.50
CA LYS A 238 -1.98 -2.83 -18.53
C LYS A 238 -2.62 -1.53 -19.05
N ARG A 239 -2.98 -1.52 -20.33
CA ARG A 239 -3.66 -0.38 -20.97
C ARG A 239 -4.90 0.00 -20.15
N HIS A 240 -5.03 1.29 -19.85
CA HIS A 240 -6.17 1.87 -19.17
C HIS A 240 -6.35 1.60 -17.67
N ASP A 241 -5.42 0.93 -17.00
CA ASP A 241 -5.53 0.71 -15.55
C ASP A 241 -5.51 2.02 -14.75
N ILE A 242 -4.72 3.00 -15.20
CA ILE A 242 -4.61 4.31 -14.56
C ILE A 242 -5.94 5.05 -14.63
N SER A 243 -6.55 5.15 -15.81
CA SER A 243 -7.82 5.83 -15.97
C SER A 243 -8.97 5.08 -15.32
N ARG A 244 -8.98 3.73 -15.37
CA ARG A 244 -9.97 2.91 -14.70
C ARG A 244 -9.90 3.07 -13.17
N GLN A 245 -8.70 3.18 -12.61
CA GLN A 245 -8.53 3.47 -11.19
C GLN A 245 -9.03 4.87 -10.82
N ALA A 246 -8.78 5.88 -11.66
CA ALA A 246 -9.32 7.23 -11.47
C ALA A 246 -10.85 7.25 -11.57
N GLU A 247 -11.45 6.52 -12.52
CA GLU A 247 -12.90 6.34 -12.62
C GLU A 247 -13.50 5.71 -11.37
N GLU A 248 -12.87 4.64 -10.85
CA GLU A 248 -13.34 3.97 -9.64
C GLU A 248 -13.23 4.86 -8.41
N PHE A 249 -12.14 5.65 -8.32
CA PHE A 249 -11.97 6.65 -7.25
C PHE A 249 -13.09 7.70 -7.28
N ILE A 250 -13.41 8.26 -8.45
CA ILE A 250 -14.50 9.24 -8.62
C ILE A 250 -15.86 8.63 -8.33
N LYS A 251 -16.08 7.38 -8.69
CA LYS A 251 -17.33 6.67 -8.42
C LYS A 251 -17.60 6.51 -6.92
N ILE A 252 -16.54 6.32 -6.11
CA ILE A 252 -16.66 6.15 -4.67
C ILE A 252 -16.69 7.51 -3.94
N PHE A 253 -15.82 8.45 -4.32
CA PHE A 253 -15.58 9.69 -3.58
C PHE A 253 -16.05 10.95 -4.30
N GLY A 254 -16.58 10.86 -5.51
CA GLY A 254 -16.92 12.02 -6.33
C GLY A 254 -18.11 12.85 -5.85
N LYS A 255 -18.92 12.34 -4.91
CA LYS A 255 -20.08 13.01 -4.28
C LYS A 255 -19.86 13.02 -2.76
N LEU A 256 -19.20 14.05 -2.24
CA LEU A 256 -18.90 14.16 -0.79
C LEU A 256 -20.17 14.31 0.04
N SER A 257 -21.16 15.06 -0.45
CA SER A 257 -22.44 15.31 0.23
C SER A 257 -23.29 14.05 0.44
N SER A 258 -23.01 12.98 -0.27
CA SER A 258 -23.77 11.73 -0.16
C SER A 258 -23.45 10.91 1.12
N ARG A 259 -22.51 11.37 1.94
CA ARG A 259 -22.01 10.64 3.11
C ARG A 259 -21.62 11.58 4.23
N ASP A 260 -22.12 11.29 5.44
CA ASP A 260 -21.86 12.14 6.61
C ASP A 260 -20.36 12.20 6.99
N ASP A 261 -19.65 11.08 6.88
CA ASP A 261 -18.21 11.02 7.15
C ASP A 261 -17.34 11.75 6.12
N LEU A 262 -17.86 12.01 4.91
CA LEU A 262 -17.20 12.77 3.86
C LEU A 262 -17.62 14.25 3.84
N ARG A 263 -18.78 14.61 4.42
CA ARG A 263 -19.25 16.01 4.47
C ARG A 263 -18.24 16.96 5.09
N LYS A 264 -17.48 16.50 6.08
CA LYS A 264 -16.40 17.31 6.68
C LYS A 264 -15.31 17.76 5.69
N TYR A 265 -15.24 17.16 4.51
CA TYR A 265 -14.32 17.53 3.43
C TYR A 265 -14.96 18.44 2.39
N GLU A 266 -16.28 18.73 2.49
CA GLU A 266 -16.93 19.73 1.65
C GLU A 266 -16.29 21.11 1.88
N GLY A 267 -16.04 21.84 0.79
CA GLY A 267 -15.31 23.10 0.87
C GLY A 267 -13.80 23.00 1.03
N ASN A 268 -13.24 21.81 1.27
CA ASN A 268 -11.80 21.62 1.34
C ASN A 268 -11.18 21.78 -0.06
N ALA A 269 -10.39 22.83 -0.26
CA ALA A 269 -9.79 23.17 -1.54
C ALA A 269 -8.85 22.06 -2.08
N HIS A 270 -8.11 21.39 -1.20
CA HIS A 270 -7.22 20.28 -1.59
C HIS A 270 -8.03 19.08 -2.12
N VAL A 271 -9.06 18.65 -1.38
CA VAL A 271 -9.91 17.53 -1.79
C VAL A 271 -10.63 17.85 -3.10
N ALA A 272 -11.16 19.07 -3.24
CA ALA A 272 -11.79 19.53 -4.47
C ALA A 272 -10.81 19.50 -5.68
N ALA A 273 -9.55 19.91 -5.45
CA ALA A 273 -8.51 19.85 -6.51
C ALA A 273 -8.17 18.39 -6.88
N CYS A 274 -8.07 17.48 -5.89
CA CYS A 274 -7.85 16.05 -6.12
C CYS A 274 -8.98 15.42 -6.95
N LEU A 275 -10.23 15.69 -6.59
CA LEU A 275 -11.40 15.18 -7.32
C LEU A 275 -11.46 15.72 -8.76
N ARG A 276 -11.13 17.01 -8.98
CA ARG A 276 -11.03 17.57 -10.32
C ARG A 276 -9.95 16.88 -11.14
N LEU A 277 -8.74 16.73 -10.58
CA LEU A 277 -7.62 16.06 -11.27
C LEU A 277 -7.96 14.62 -11.65
N ALA A 278 -8.61 13.86 -10.77
CA ALA A 278 -9.06 12.51 -11.06
C ALA A 278 -10.12 12.49 -12.19
N LYS A 279 -11.09 13.43 -12.19
CA LYS A 279 -12.09 13.57 -13.28
C LYS A 279 -11.46 13.94 -14.60
N GLU A 280 -10.49 14.87 -14.60
CA GLU A 280 -9.75 15.26 -15.80
C GLU A 280 -8.97 14.07 -16.36
N LEU A 281 -8.29 13.30 -15.53
CA LEU A 281 -7.55 12.10 -15.93
C LEU A 281 -8.49 11.03 -16.51
N ALA A 282 -9.58 10.70 -15.83
CA ALA A 282 -10.58 9.72 -16.27
C ALA A 282 -11.22 10.12 -17.62
N SER A 283 -11.49 11.42 -17.81
CA SER A 283 -12.11 11.94 -19.05
C SER A 283 -11.11 12.28 -20.17
N GLY A 284 -9.82 12.34 -19.87
CA GLY A 284 -8.77 12.81 -20.78
C GLY A 284 -8.57 11.92 -22.01
N LYS A 285 -8.90 10.64 -21.93
CA LYS A 285 -8.83 9.70 -23.06
C LYS A 285 -9.55 10.20 -24.32
N ARG A 286 -10.65 10.92 -24.15
CA ARG A 286 -11.55 11.30 -25.24
C ARG A 286 -11.17 12.61 -25.94
N ALA A 287 -10.23 13.41 -25.38
CA ALA A 287 -9.93 14.73 -25.92
C ALA A 287 -8.43 15.07 -25.78
N PHE A 288 -7.78 15.34 -26.92
CA PHE A 288 -6.35 15.71 -26.96
C PHE A 288 -6.06 16.99 -26.16
N SER A 289 -6.93 18.00 -26.24
CA SER A 289 -6.79 19.26 -25.51
C SER A 289 -6.72 19.05 -23.98
N LYS A 290 -7.54 18.12 -23.43
CA LYS A 290 -7.49 17.76 -22.00
C LYS A 290 -6.17 17.07 -21.63
N ARG A 291 -5.66 16.18 -22.49
CA ARG A 291 -4.38 15.52 -22.28
C ARG A 291 -3.22 16.52 -22.27
N LEU A 292 -3.23 17.44 -23.22
CA LEU A 292 -2.25 18.52 -23.29
C LEU A 292 -2.29 19.43 -22.04
N HIS A 293 -3.48 19.74 -21.54
CA HIS A 293 -3.65 20.47 -20.27
C HIS A 293 -3.05 19.70 -19.09
N LEU A 294 -3.33 18.40 -18.95
CA LEU A 294 -2.77 17.54 -17.88
C LEU A 294 -1.25 17.53 -17.92
N VAL A 295 -0.63 17.37 -19.12
CA VAL A 295 0.83 17.40 -19.28
C VAL A 295 1.40 18.75 -18.85
N ARG A 296 0.83 19.87 -19.32
CA ARG A 296 1.28 21.24 -19.00
C ARG A 296 1.13 21.56 -17.51
N SER A 297 0.12 21.01 -16.83
CA SER A 297 -0.14 21.28 -15.41
C SER A 297 0.95 20.73 -14.49
N ARG A 298 1.71 19.73 -14.93
CA ARG A 298 2.73 18.99 -14.16
C ARG A 298 2.24 18.44 -12.82
N LYS A 299 0.94 18.34 -12.62
CA LYS A 299 0.33 17.78 -11.40
C LYS A 299 0.47 16.26 -11.34
N LEU A 300 0.52 15.62 -12.52
CA LEU A 300 0.78 14.18 -12.66
C LEU A 300 2.26 14.00 -12.94
N TYR A 301 2.97 13.31 -12.05
CA TYR A 301 4.42 13.07 -12.21
C TYR A 301 4.82 11.73 -11.60
N ARG A 302 5.87 11.12 -12.15
CA ARG A 302 6.53 9.96 -11.56
C ARG A 302 7.77 10.38 -10.80
N GLN A 303 8.19 9.55 -9.83
CA GLN A 303 9.33 9.87 -8.94
C GLN A 303 10.65 9.96 -9.70
N ARG A 304 10.87 9.08 -10.68
CA ARG A 304 12.08 9.10 -11.52
C ARG A 304 11.86 9.97 -12.75
N LYS A 305 12.77 10.89 -13.03
CA LYS A 305 12.67 11.83 -14.17
C LYS A 305 12.48 11.15 -15.53
N MET A 306 13.21 10.03 -15.77
CA MET A 306 13.08 9.29 -17.01
C MET A 306 11.70 8.63 -17.14
N ASP A 307 11.22 7.99 -16.06
CA ASP A 307 9.89 7.38 -16.03
C ASP A 307 8.80 8.43 -16.18
N ASP A 308 9.00 9.63 -15.62
CA ASP A 308 8.08 10.76 -15.76
C ASP A 308 8.03 11.25 -17.21
N PHE A 309 9.19 11.41 -17.84
CA PHE A 309 9.25 11.81 -19.26
C PHE A 309 8.49 10.82 -20.16
N ILE A 310 8.73 9.52 -20.00
CA ILE A 310 8.01 8.47 -20.74
C ILE A 310 6.51 8.56 -20.46
N PHE A 311 6.13 8.74 -19.19
CA PHE A 311 4.71 8.85 -18.81
C PHE A 311 4.02 10.05 -19.45
N GLN A 312 4.68 11.20 -19.58
CA GLN A 312 4.11 12.37 -20.24
C GLN A 312 3.77 12.08 -21.73
N TRP A 313 4.62 11.33 -22.43
CA TRP A 313 4.32 10.88 -23.80
C TRP A 313 3.12 9.93 -23.87
N ILE A 314 3.05 9.01 -22.91
CA ILE A 314 1.94 8.08 -22.80
C ILE A 314 0.63 8.82 -22.50
N LEU A 315 0.67 9.82 -21.64
CA LEU A 315 -0.48 10.66 -21.34
C LEU A 315 -0.96 11.41 -22.58
N LEU A 316 -0.05 11.94 -23.41
CA LEU A 316 -0.39 12.57 -24.68
C LEU A 316 -1.01 11.60 -25.70
N SER A 317 -0.52 10.36 -25.77
CA SER A 317 -1.07 9.35 -26.68
C SER A 317 -2.47 8.87 -26.29
N GLY A 318 -2.87 9.02 -25.03
CA GLY A 318 -4.16 8.55 -24.51
C GLY A 318 -4.23 7.06 -24.20
N ILE A 319 -3.07 6.38 -24.10
CA ILE A 319 -2.96 4.92 -23.85
C ILE A 319 -2.76 4.63 -22.34
N TYR A 320 -3.40 5.33 -21.42
CA TYR A 320 -3.18 5.18 -19.97
C TYR A 320 -4.40 4.67 -19.18
#